data_09e7db8461be3b1658097ade565f0769
#
_entry.id   09e7db8461be3b1658097ade565f0769
#
_cell.length_a   1.000
_cell.length_b   1.000
_cell.length_c   1.000
_cell.angle_alpha   90.00
_cell.angle_beta   90.00
_cell.angle_gamma   90.00
#
_symmetry.space_group_name_H-M   'P 1'
#
loop_
_entity.id
_entity.type
_entity.pdbx_description
1 polymer ?
#
loop_
_entity_poly.entity_id
_entity_poly.type
_entity_poly.pdbx_seq_one_letter_code
_entity_poly.pdbx_strand_id
1 'polypeptide(L)'
;MTDILRNNWFVVLIAIIIIGFIGYFIYDTNKDNVSAKTTNNEQVIASINKDDITADDLYDESTPYDGSTIYNMYKNAVIDQSIKTTKDLKKQASTLESNIKSNASSQSDDYESTLTTELAKYGYASYEELNDYCLTSVKEKEMNKKYITKHFDEVKKAWEEKSP
;
A
#
# COMPACT_ATOMS: atom_id res chain seq x y z
N MET A 1 24.30 -18.35 48.46
CA MET A 1 23.34 -17.90 47.39
C MET A 1 22.07 -17.28 47.96
N THR A 2 21.54 -17.76 49.09
CA THR A 2 20.29 -17.30 49.70
C THR A 2 20.34 -15.84 50.25
N ASP A 3 21.46 -15.36 50.72
CA ASP A 3 21.56 -14.02 51.33
C ASP A 3 21.59 -12.88 50.31
N ILE A 4 22.14 -13.11 49.11
CA ILE A 4 22.12 -12.15 48.00
C ILE A 4 20.70 -11.98 47.46
N LEU A 5 19.94 -13.08 47.33
CA LEU A 5 18.55 -13.07 46.93
C LEU A 5 17.65 -12.36 47.96
N ARG A 6 17.89 -12.56 49.24
CA ARG A 6 17.13 -11.95 50.32
C ARG A 6 17.38 -10.44 50.45
N ASN A 7 18.63 -10.01 50.26
CA ASN A 7 19.00 -8.59 50.37
C ASN A 7 18.68 -7.76 49.10
N ASN A 8 18.59 -8.41 47.96
CA ASN A 8 18.34 -7.76 46.67
C ASN A 8 17.09 -8.31 45.95
N TRP A 9 16.10 -8.81 46.73
CA TRP A 9 14.91 -9.42 46.18
C TRP A 9 14.17 -8.51 45.18
N PHE A 10 14.22 -7.19 45.41
CA PHE A 10 13.61 -6.19 44.52
C PHE A 10 14.31 -6.14 43.14
N VAL A 11 15.65 -6.25 43.13
CA VAL A 11 16.42 -6.30 41.88
C VAL A 11 16.12 -7.59 41.11
N VAL A 12 15.98 -8.71 41.82
CA VAL A 12 15.59 -10.00 41.21
C VAL A 12 14.16 -9.91 40.61
N LEU A 13 13.25 -9.29 41.34
CA LEU A 13 11.86 -9.10 40.83
C LEU A 13 11.82 -8.23 39.59
N ILE A 14 12.57 -7.12 39.56
CA ILE A 14 12.69 -6.29 38.36
C ILE A 14 13.29 -7.09 37.18
N ALA A 15 14.33 -7.86 37.43
CA ALA A 15 14.95 -8.68 36.39
C ALA A 15 13.97 -9.71 35.80
N ILE A 16 13.15 -10.36 36.64
CA ILE A 16 12.09 -11.28 36.18
C ILE A 16 11.03 -10.56 35.33
N ILE A 17 10.60 -9.36 35.74
CA ILE A 17 9.67 -8.54 35.00
C ILE A 17 10.23 -8.18 33.62
N ILE A 18 11.49 -7.73 33.55
CA ILE A 18 12.16 -7.37 32.30
C ILE A 18 12.25 -8.60 31.37
N ILE A 19 12.66 -9.76 31.90
CA ILE A 19 12.72 -11.01 31.12
C ILE A 19 11.33 -11.40 30.63
N GLY A 20 10.30 -11.23 31.45
CA GLY A 20 8.91 -11.47 31.06
C GLY A 20 8.45 -10.55 29.92
N PHE A 21 8.78 -9.26 29.98
CA PHE A 21 8.49 -8.31 28.90
C PHE A 21 9.25 -8.63 27.62
N ILE A 22 10.52 -9.00 27.69
CA ILE A 22 11.31 -9.40 26.53
C ILE A 22 10.71 -10.65 25.90
N GLY A 23 10.37 -11.66 26.70
CA GLY A 23 9.74 -12.89 26.22
C GLY A 23 8.38 -12.64 25.59
N TYR A 24 7.55 -11.79 26.21
CA TYR A 24 6.28 -11.37 25.65
C TYR A 24 6.45 -10.61 24.32
N PHE A 25 7.39 -9.68 24.26
CA PHE A 25 7.67 -8.91 23.05
C PHE A 25 8.12 -9.81 21.88
N ILE A 26 9.02 -10.76 22.16
CA ILE A 26 9.47 -11.75 21.16
C ILE A 26 8.29 -12.62 20.70
N TYR A 27 7.44 -13.07 21.63
CA TYR A 27 6.25 -13.85 21.31
C TYR A 27 5.26 -13.04 20.46
N ASP A 28 4.99 -11.79 20.87
CA ASP A 28 4.04 -10.90 20.19
C ASP A 28 4.53 -10.53 18.77
N THR A 29 5.84 -10.28 18.62
CA THR A 29 6.46 -9.99 17.32
C THR A 29 6.47 -11.23 16.39
N ASN A 30 6.59 -12.43 16.96
CA ASN A 30 6.66 -13.67 16.16
C ASN A 30 5.30 -14.35 15.92
N LYS A 31 4.25 -14.01 16.70
CA LYS A 31 2.93 -14.64 16.52
C LYS A 31 2.30 -14.34 15.16
N ASP A 32 2.61 -13.16 14.59
CA ASP A 32 2.11 -12.72 13.28
C ASP A 32 3.11 -13.03 12.14
N ASN A 33 4.28 -13.57 12.46
CA ASN A 33 5.18 -14.14 11.47
C ASN A 33 4.62 -15.49 11.01
N VAL A 34 3.72 -15.42 10.04
CA VAL A 34 3.39 -16.59 9.22
C VAL A 34 4.71 -16.99 8.56
N SER A 35 5.25 -18.15 8.92
CA SER A 35 6.40 -18.72 8.22
C SER A 35 6.02 -18.82 6.76
N ALA A 36 6.58 -17.94 5.92
CA ALA A 36 6.29 -17.98 4.50
C ALA A 36 6.69 -19.37 3.98
N LYS A 37 5.70 -20.15 3.55
CA LYS A 37 5.97 -21.42 2.85
C LYS A 37 6.74 -21.07 1.59
N THR A 38 7.83 -21.77 1.34
CA THR A 38 8.61 -21.63 0.11
C THR A 38 8.58 -22.94 -0.65
N THR A 39 8.39 -22.87 -1.96
CA THR A 39 8.51 -23.98 -2.90
C THR A 39 9.53 -23.55 -3.96
N ASN A 40 10.55 -24.37 -4.20
CA ASN A 40 11.65 -24.06 -5.16
C ASN A 40 12.38 -22.72 -4.90
N ASN A 41 12.51 -22.30 -3.65
CA ASN A 41 13.08 -21.01 -3.25
C ASN A 41 12.16 -19.79 -3.49
N GLU A 42 10.92 -19.98 -3.92
CA GLU A 42 9.92 -18.94 -4.18
C GLU A 42 8.90 -18.88 -3.06
N GLN A 43 8.44 -17.70 -2.70
CA GLN A 43 7.44 -17.52 -1.66
C GLN A 43 6.07 -18.00 -2.15
N VAL A 44 5.47 -18.97 -1.45
CA VAL A 44 4.10 -19.41 -1.70
C VAL A 44 3.12 -18.39 -1.14
N ILE A 45 2.24 -17.88 -1.98
CA ILE A 45 1.19 -16.91 -1.63
C ILE A 45 -0.17 -17.57 -1.42
N ALA A 46 -0.41 -18.71 -2.07
CA ALA A 46 -1.61 -19.52 -1.90
C ALA A 46 -1.33 -21.00 -2.16
N SER A 47 -2.15 -21.88 -1.61
CA SER A 47 -2.09 -23.33 -1.89
C SER A 47 -3.51 -23.84 -2.10
N ILE A 48 -3.77 -24.52 -3.22
CA ILE A 48 -5.05 -25.11 -3.57
C ILE A 48 -4.82 -26.58 -3.93
N ASN A 49 -5.42 -27.49 -3.18
CA ASN A 49 -5.36 -28.94 -3.44
C ASN A 49 -3.94 -29.52 -3.60
N LYS A 50 -2.95 -29.01 -2.89
CA LYS A 50 -1.51 -29.32 -2.94
C LYS A 50 -0.73 -28.63 -4.06
N ASP A 51 -1.36 -27.86 -4.92
CA ASP A 51 -0.67 -26.99 -5.86
C ASP A 51 -0.40 -25.66 -5.16
N ASP A 52 0.86 -25.27 -5.13
CA ASP A 52 1.32 -24.01 -4.54
C ASP A 52 1.36 -22.94 -5.64
N ILE A 53 0.79 -21.80 -5.36
CA ILE A 53 0.89 -20.60 -6.19
C ILE A 53 1.97 -19.73 -5.57
N THR A 54 3.01 -19.46 -6.32
CA THR A 54 4.15 -18.66 -5.87
C THR A 54 3.97 -17.16 -6.21
N ALA A 55 4.82 -16.32 -5.63
CA ALA A 55 4.86 -14.91 -5.99
C ALA A 55 5.28 -14.69 -7.45
N ASP A 56 6.15 -15.59 -7.97
CA ASP A 56 6.60 -15.55 -9.36
C ASP A 56 5.49 -15.99 -10.32
N ASP A 57 4.70 -17.04 -9.97
CA ASP A 57 3.52 -17.41 -10.76
C ASP A 57 2.54 -16.25 -10.88
N LEU A 58 2.27 -15.54 -9.77
CA LEU A 58 1.39 -14.36 -9.78
C LEU A 58 1.98 -13.24 -10.64
N TYR A 59 3.29 -13.02 -10.55
CA TYR A 59 3.97 -12.01 -11.36
C TYR A 59 3.88 -12.35 -12.84
N ASP A 60 4.17 -13.61 -13.22
CA ASP A 60 4.12 -14.06 -14.61
C ASP A 60 2.69 -14.00 -15.17
N GLU A 61 1.67 -14.38 -14.39
CA GLU A 61 0.27 -14.26 -14.78
C GLU A 61 -0.19 -12.78 -14.91
N SER A 62 0.42 -11.88 -14.14
CA SER A 62 0.17 -10.43 -14.24
C SER A 62 0.95 -9.73 -15.38
N THR A 63 1.93 -10.41 -15.98
CA THR A 63 2.78 -9.89 -17.07
C THR A 63 1.99 -9.45 -18.31
N PRO A 64 0.84 -10.10 -18.71
CA PRO A 64 0.02 -9.60 -19.81
C PRO A 64 -0.50 -8.17 -19.61
N TYR A 65 -0.52 -7.70 -18.36
CA TYR A 65 -0.90 -6.32 -18.00
C TYR A 65 0.33 -5.39 -17.87
N ASP A 66 1.47 -5.76 -18.47
CA ASP A 66 2.66 -4.91 -18.63
C ASP A 66 3.35 -4.54 -17.29
N GLY A 67 3.09 -5.29 -16.21
CA GLY A 67 3.56 -4.98 -14.86
C GLY A 67 3.03 -3.65 -14.31
N SER A 68 2.18 -2.95 -15.07
CA SER A 68 1.66 -1.63 -14.73
C SER A 68 0.83 -1.65 -13.45
N THR A 69 0.11 -2.75 -13.20
CA THR A 69 -0.71 -2.90 -11.99
C THR A 69 0.18 -2.89 -10.73
N ILE A 70 1.26 -3.68 -10.71
CA ILE A 70 2.20 -3.72 -9.57
C ILE A 70 2.87 -2.36 -9.39
N TYR A 71 3.31 -1.73 -10.48
CA TYR A 71 3.86 -0.38 -10.44
C TYR A 71 2.86 0.62 -9.87
N ASN A 72 1.58 0.57 -10.30
CA ASN A 72 0.54 1.46 -9.82
C ASN A 72 0.23 1.22 -8.34
N MET A 73 0.17 -0.02 -7.87
CA MET A 73 0.02 -0.33 -6.44
C MET A 73 1.16 0.26 -5.61
N TYR A 74 2.41 0.11 -6.04
CA TYR A 74 3.57 0.70 -5.39
C TYR A 74 3.49 2.25 -5.39
N LYS A 75 3.20 2.84 -6.55
CA LYS A 75 3.01 4.29 -6.70
C LYS A 75 1.94 4.82 -5.76
N ASN A 76 0.79 4.14 -5.68
CA ASN A 76 -0.32 4.51 -4.81
C ASN A 76 0.10 4.50 -3.33
N ALA A 77 0.83 3.47 -2.89
CA ALA A 77 1.34 3.38 -1.53
C ALA A 77 2.32 4.53 -1.20
N VAL A 78 3.20 4.91 -2.14
CA VAL A 78 4.12 6.05 -1.98
C VAL A 78 3.36 7.37 -1.86
N ILE A 79 2.34 7.59 -2.70
CA ILE A 79 1.49 8.79 -2.67
C ILE A 79 0.77 8.90 -1.31
N ASP A 80 0.18 7.80 -0.85
CA ASP A 80 -0.55 7.77 0.42
C ASP A 80 0.33 8.07 1.63
N GLN A 81 1.55 7.58 1.63
CA GLN A 81 2.53 7.88 2.68
C GLN A 81 3.04 9.34 2.60
N SER A 82 3.17 9.88 1.39
CA SER A 82 3.74 11.22 1.17
C SER A 82 2.76 12.36 1.43
N ILE A 83 1.46 12.14 1.18
CA ILE A 83 0.43 13.17 1.28
C ILE A 83 -0.64 12.76 2.29
N LYS A 84 -0.69 13.48 3.42
CA LYS A 84 -1.73 13.28 4.44
C LYS A 84 -3.10 13.62 3.88
N THR A 85 -4.06 12.75 4.14
CA THR A 85 -5.47 12.95 3.78
C THR A 85 -6.06 14.12 4.56
N THR A 86 -6.56 15.14 3.88
CA THR A 86 -7.24 16.30 4.45
C THR A 86 -8.72 16.30 4.09
N LYS A 87 -9.52 17.14 4.79
CA LYS A 87 -10.94 17.32 4.47
C LYS A 87 -11.14 17.87 3.04
N ASP A 88 -10.24 18.74 2.59
CA ASP A 88 -10.29 19.32 1.26
C ASP A 88 -10.00 18.28 0.18
N LEU A 89 -8.96 17.45 0.35
CA LEU A 89 -8.67 16.35 -0.56
C LEU A 89 -9.81 15.33 -0.65
N LYS A 90 -10.45 15.00 0.49
CA LYS A 90 -11.64 14.14 0.48
C LYS A 90 -12.80 14.75 -0.31
N LYS A 91 -13.03 16.07 -0.17
CA LYS A 91 -14.06 16.78 -0.93
C LYS A 91 -13.74 16.78 -2.44
N GLN A 92 -12.51 17.02 -2.80
CA GLN A 92 -12.06 16.96 -4.20
C GLN A 92 -12.24 15.54 -4.77
N ALA A 93 -11.88 14.50 -4.01
CA ALA A 93 -12.07 13.10 -4.39
C ALA A 93 -13.55 12.77 -4.64
N SER A 94 -14.45 13.15 -3.73
CA SER A 94 -15.90 12.93 -3.89
C SER A 94 -16.48 13.69 -5.08
N THR A 95 -15.97 14.88 -5.39
CA THR A 95 -16.38 15.62 -6.60
C THR A 95 -15.89 14.90 -7.85
N LEU A 96 -14.66 14.41 -7.87
CA LEU A 96 -14.09 13.66 -9.00
C LEU A 96 -14.86 12.35 -9.21
N GLU A 97 -15.14 11.61 -8.15
CA GLU A 97 -15.95 10.39 -8.17
C GLU A 97 -17.34 10.65 -8.80
N SER A 98 -18.04 11.69 -8.34
CA SER A 98 -19.36 12.04 -8.87
C SER A 98 -19.30 12.37 -10.35
N ASN A 99 -18.28 13.07 -10.81
CA ASN A 99 -18.08 13.38 -12.23
C ASN A 99 -17.80 12.11 -13.07
N ILE A 100 -16.97 11.20 -12.56
CA ILE A 100 -16.69 9.93 -13.24
C ILE A 100 -17.96 9.10 -13.35
N LYS A 101 -18.72 8.94 -12.26
CA LYS A 101 -19.99 8.20 -12.23
C LYS A 101 -21.00 8.79 -13.22
N SER A 102 -21.17 10.11 -13.20
CA SER A 102 -22.09 10.80 -14.11
C SER A 102 -21.71 10.61 -15.57
N ASN A 103 -20.44 10.75 -15.90
CA ASN A 103 -19.95 10.57 -17.27
C ASN A 103 -20.08 9.11 -17.74
N ALA A 104 -19.72 8.15 -16.88
CA ALA A 104 -19.78 6.73 -17.22
C ALA A 104 -21.22 6.25 -17.40
N SER A 105 -22.12 6.61 -16.48
CA SER A 105 -23.55 6.24 -16.57
C SER A 105 -24.27 6.87 -17.75
N SER A 106 -23.78 7.99 -18.27
CA SER A 106 -24.34 8.58 -19.50
C SER A 106 -23.92 7.84 -20.78
N GLN A 107 -22.92 6.98 -20.71
CA GLN A 107 -22.36 6.25 -21.87
C GLN A 107 -22.79 4.80 -21.93
N SER A 108 -23.08 4.15 -20.82
CA SER A 108 -23.45 2.75 -20.74
C SER A 108 -24.24 2.43 -19.48
N ASP A 109 -25.24 1.56 -19.60
CA ASP A 109 -25.96 1.00 -18.46
C ASP A 109 -25.07 0.06 -17.62
N ASP A 110 -24.04 -0.55 -18.24
CA ASP A 110 -23.06 -1.45 -17.58
C ASP A 110 -21.76 -0.72 -17.21
N TYR A 111 -21.87 0.55 -16.82
CA TYR A 111 -20.71 1.39 -16.51
C TYR A 111 -19.91 0.91 -15.28
N GLU A 112 -20.55 0.27 -14.32
CA GLU A 112 -19.87 -0.22 -13.11
C GLU A 112 -18.87 -1.34 -13.43
N SER A 113 -19.24 -2.27 -14.30
CA SER A 113 -18.35 -3.34 -14.79
C SER A 113 -17.17 -2.76 -15.57
N THR A 114 -17.44 -1.78 -16.43
CA THR A 114 -16.41 -1.08 -17.19
C THR A 114 -15.43 -0.35 -16.27
N LEU A 115 -15.95 0.38 -15.27
CA LEU A 115 -15.10 1.08 -14.29
C LEU A 115 -14.30 0.10 -13.44
N THR A 116 -14.86 -1.05 -13.04
CA THR A 116 -14.13 -2.09 -12.32
C THR A 116 -12.93 -2.58 -13.14
N THR A 117 -13.13 -2.86 -14.43
CA THR A 117 -12.06 -3.29 -15.32
C THR A 117 -10.96 -2.23 -15.48
N GLU A 118 -11.33 -0.96 -15.55
CA GLU A 118 -10.34 0.12 -15.61
C GLU A 118 -9.62 0.33 -14.30
N LEU A 119 -10.33 0.26 -13.16
CA LEU A 119 -9.75 0.38 -11.82
C LEU A 119 -8.72 -0.71 -11.51
N ALA A 120 -8.94 -1.93 -12.02
CA ALA A 120 -8.00 -3.04 -11.86
C ALA A 120 -6.60 -2.72 -12.41
N LYS A 121 -6.51 -1.96 -13.51
CA LYS A 121 -5.23 -1.51 -14.08
C LYS A 121 -4.44 -0.59 -13.15
N TYR A 122 -5.13 0.06 -12.22
CA TYR A 122 -4.54 0.96 -11.24
C TYR A 122 -4.38 0.32 -9.85
N GLY A 123 -4.66 -0.98 -9.73
CA GLY A 123 -4.49 -1.73 -8.49
C GLY A 123 -5.68 -1.65 -7.53
N TYR A 124 -6.88 -1.35 -8.04
CA TYR A 124 -8.13 -1.35 -7.28
C TYR A 124 -9.02 -2.49 -7.75
N ALA A 125 -9.51 -3.30 -6.81
CA ALA A 125 -10.16 -4.57 -7.13
C ALA A 125 -11.65 -4.44 -7.53
N SER A 126 -12.31 -3.34 -7.15
CA SER A 126 -13.75 -3.21 -7.31
C SER A 126 -14.21 -1.76 -7.55
N TYR A 127 -15.47 -1.64 -8.02
CA TYR A 127 -16.14 -0.35 -8.22
C TYR A 127 -16.31 0.46 -6.90
N GLU A 128 -16.44 -0.21 -5.76
CA GLU A 128 -16.56 0.41 -4.45
C GLU A 128 -15.28 1.19 -4.09
N GLU A 129 -14.14 0.83 -4.65
CA GLU A 129 -12.85 1.51 -4.44
C GLU A 129 -12.66 2.75 -5.33
N LEU A 130 -13.68 3.13 -6.12
CA LEU A 130 -13.59 4.32 -6.97
C LEU A 130 -13.27 5.60 -6.18
N ASN A 131 -13.81 5.74 -4.96
CA ASN A 131 -13.49 6.88 -4.10
C ASN A 131 -12.01 6.88 -3.68
N ASP A 132 -11.45 5.72 -3.37
CA ASP A 132 -10.05 5.57 -2.99
C ASP A 132 -9.12 5.87 -4.17
N TYR A 133 -9.46 5.40 -5.37
CA TYR A 133 -8.79 5.79 -6.60
C TYR A 133 -8.80 7.32 -6.80
N CYS A 134 -9.97 7.95 -6.65
CA CYS A 134 -10.11 9.40 -6.76
C CYS A 134 -9.29 10.14 -5.70
N LEU A 135 -9.26 9.63 -4.46
CA LEU A 135 -8.47 10.21 -3.38
C LEU A 135 -6.97 10.13 -3.68
N THR A 136 -6.50 8.99 -4.17
CA THR A 136 -5.10 8.82 -4.56
C THR A 136 -4.75 9.75 -5.73
N SER A 137 -5.64 9.90 -6.72
CA SER A 137 -5.44 10.80 -7.86
C SER A 137 -5.31 12.28 -7.43
N VAL A 138 -6.15 12.76 -6.51
CA VAL A 138 -6.04 14.14 -6.01
C VAL A 138 -4.80 14.34 -5.12
N LYS A 139 -4.38 13.32 -4.37
CA LYS A 139 -3.11 13.34 -3.63
C LYS A 139 -1.90 13.38 -4.56
N GLU A 140 -1.91 12.61 -5.64
CA GLU A 140 -0.86 12.62 -6.66
C GLU A 140 -0.70 14.02 -7.26
N LYS A 141 -1.83 14.65 -7.61
CA LYS A 141 -1.84 16.03 -8.11
C LYS A 141 -1.24 17.02 -7.10
N GLU A 142 -1.57 16.88 -5.83
CA GLU A 142 -1.02 17.73 -4.77
C GLU A 142 0.48 17.48 -4.56
N MET A 143 0.93 16.23 -4.63
CA MET A 143 2.33 15.84 -4.56
C MET A 143 3.13 16.47 -5.71
N ASN A 144 2.63 16.34 -6.94
CA ASN A 144 3.24 16.90 -8.14
C ASN A 144 3.32 18.44 -8.04
N LYS A 145 2.24 19.08 -7.59
CA LYS A 145 2.23 20.53 -7.36
C LYS A 145 3.30 20.97 -6.37
N LYS A 146 3.43 20.28 -5.24
CA LYS A 146 4.47 20.57 -4.24
C LYS A 146 5.87 20.38 -4.80
N TYR A 147 6.08 19.30 -5.56
CA TYR A 147 7.37 19.04 -6.20
C TYR A 147 7.74 20.15 -7.20
N ILE A 148 6.83 20.48 -8.12
CA ILE A 148 7.04 21.52 -9.13
C ILE A 148 7.30 22.88 -8.46
N THR A 149 6.53 23.24 -7.42
CA THR A 149 6.73 24.49 -6.70
C THR A 149 8.09 24.56 -6.04
N LYS A 150 8.56 23.45 -5.45
CA LYS A 150 9.87 23.39 -4.78
C LYS A 150 11.03 23.41 -5.77
N HIS A 151 10.86 22.81 -6.95
CA HIS A 151 11.91 22.62 -7.96
C HIS A 151 11.61 23.40 -9.26
N PHE A 152 10.95 24.56 -9.12
CA PHE A 152 10.42 25.29 -10.27
C PHE A 152 11.48 25.61 -11.34
N ASP A 153 12.64 26.09 -10.93
CA ASP A 153 13.69 26.47 -11.87
C ASP A 153 14.29 25.24 -12.61
N GLU A 154 14.42 24.11 -11.91
CA GLU A 154 14.91 22.85 -12.50
C GLU A 154 13.91 22.29 -13.51
N VAL A 155 12.61 22.28 -13.15
CA VAL A 155 11.53 21.82 -14.02
C VAL A 155 11.40 22.72 -15.24
N LYS A 156 11.49 24.05 -15.06
CA LYS A 156 11.45 25.03 -16.14
C LYS A 156 12.61 24.82 -17.12
N LYS A 157 13.83 24.66 -16.63
CA LYS A 157 15.00 24.39 -17.47
C LYS A 157 14.83 23.09 -18.26
N ALA A 158 14.42 22.01 -17.60
CA ALA A 158 14.18 20.71 -18.27
C ALA A 158 13.07 20.78 -19.33
N TRP A 159 12.07 21.63 -19.13
CA TRP A 159 11.02 21.89 -20.11
C TRP A 159 11.55 22.66 -21.33
N GLU A 160 12.31 23.75 -21.10
CA GLU A 160 12.89 24.59 -22.17
C GLU A 160 13.89 23.78 -23.03
N GLU A 161 14.64 22.84 -22.44
CA GLU A 161 15.57 21.96 -23.16
C GLU A 161 14.86 20.93 -24.05
N LYS A 162 13.61 20.54 -23.73
CA LYS A 162 12.83 19.52 -24.46
C LYS A 162 11.75 20.09 -25.37
N SER A 163 11.44 21.36 -25.23
CA SER A 163 10.45 22.03 -26.07
C SER A 163 11.17 22.59 -27.30
N PRO A 164 10.80 22.17 -28.53
CA PRO A 164 11.40 22.69 -29.76
C PRO A 164 11.05 24.16 -29.98
#